data_e0e1e6d6247714371ab0b7c07a6da419
#
_entry.id   e0e1e6d6247714371ab0b7c07a6da419
#
_cell.length_a   1.000
_cell.length_b   1.000
_cell.length_c   1.000
_cell.angle_alpha   90.00
_cell.angle_beta   90.00
_cell.angle_gamma   90.00
#
_symmetry.space_group_name_H-M   'P 1'
#
loop_
_entity.id
_entity.type
_entity.pdbx_description
1 polymer ?
#
loop_
_entity_poly.entity_id
_entity_poly.type
_entity_poly.pdbx_seq_one_letter_code
_entity_poly.pdbx_strand_id
1 'polypeptide(L)'
;MDKWNSIQKPAEIAEGRLLEAIVSGHFAVNSSLPGERDLAAQVGVTRPTLREALQRLARDGWLDIQHGKPTRVRDYWQEGNMGVLSVLAQMPSQQSPDFVTHLLEIRVLLAPAYTRQAMEQASSEIAALLTKFVDIEETPAAFARADWELHHLLTLRATNPIFRLLLNSFQHLYQVMGEQY
;
A
#
# COMPACT_ATOMS: atom_id res chain seq x y z
N MET A 1 -25.86 17.67 -6.94
CA MET A 1 -25.11 17.15 -5.76
C MET A 1 -23.66 17.46 -5.98
N ASP A 2 -23.17 18.52 -5.34
CA ASP A 2 -21.80 19.01 -5.53
C ASP A 2 -20.79 17.96 -5.05
N LYS A 3 -19.97 17.52 -5.98
CA LYS A 3 -18.74 16.77 -5.64
C LYS A 3 -17.81 17.76 -4.95
N TRP A 4 -17.70 17.68 -3.65
CA TRP A 4 -16.56 18.26 -2.94
C TRP A 4 -15.31 17.58 -3.49
N ASN A 5 -14.67 18.22 -4.47
CA ASN A 5 -13.34 17.82 -4.91
C ASN A 5 -12.44 17.87 -3.66
N SER A 6 -11.92 16.73 -3.24
CA SER A 6 -10.94 16.67 -2.16
C SER A 6 -9.68 17.37 -2.64
N ILE A 7 -9.57 18.67 -2.31
CA ILE A 7 -8.33 19.41 -2.51
C ILE A 7 -7.28 18.68 -1.70
N GLN A 8 -6.30 18.06 -2.37
CA GLN A 8 -5.19 17.40 -1.68
C GLN A 8 -4.55 18.40 -0.71
N LYS A 9 -4.41 18.00 0.52
CA LYS A 9 -3.79 18.85 1.55
C LYS A 9 -2.32 19.10 1.18
N PRO A 10 -1.78 20.29 1.41
CA PRO A 10 -0.37 20.58 1.09
C PRO A 10 0.63 19.56 1.69
N ALA A 11 0.32 18.98 2.85
CA ALA A 11 1.13 17.93 3.46
C ALA A 11 1.10 16.61 2.66
N GLU A 12 -0.04 16.24 2.07
CA GLU A 12 -0.17 15.04 1.23
C GLU A 12 0.60 15.21 -0.09
N ILE A 13 0.57 16.40 -0.65
CA ILE A 13 1.38 16.72 -1.85
C ILE A 13 2.88 16.63 -1.53
N ALA A 14 3.29 17.17 -0.39
CA ALA A 14 4.69 17.11 0.06
C ALA A 14 5.13 15.67 0.31
N GLU A 15 4.30 14.87 0.95
CA GLU A 15 4.52 13.44 1.20
C GLU A 15 4.70 12.67 -0.11
N GLY A 16 3.80 12.85 -1.08
CA GLY A 16 3.90 12.19 -2.39
C GLY A 16 5.19 12.54 -3.14
N ARG A 17 5.58 13.82 -3.17
CA ARG A 17 6.84 14.26 -3.82
C ARG A 17 8.08 13.69 -3.14
N LEU A 18 8.09 13.61 -1.82
CA LEU A 18 9.20 13.02 -1.07
C LEU A 18 9.27 11.50 -1.31
N LEU A 19 8.14 10.79 -1.31
CA LEU A 19 8.07 9.37 -1.62
C LEU A 19 8.59 9.08 -3.03
N GLU A 20 8.15 9.84 -4.02
CA GLU A 20 8.65 9.71 -5.39
C GLU A 20 10.17 9.92 -5.47
N ALA A 21 10.69 10.94 -4.79
CA ALA A 21 12.13 11.22 -4.73
C ALA A 21 12.93 10.12 -4.01
N ILE A 22 12.36 9.48 -3.00
CA ILE A 22 12.99 8.34 -2.29
C ILE A 22 12.97 7.09 -3.17
N VAL A 23 11.80 6.72 -3.70
CA VAL A 23 11.64 5.47 -4.46
C VAL A 23 12.38 5.53 -5.80
N SER A 24 12.44 6.71 -6.46
CA SER A 24 13.26 6.92 -7.66
C SER A 24 14.77 6.96 -7.40
N GLY A 25 15.19 6.97 -6.14
CA GLY A 25 16.61 7.02 -5.75
C GLY A 25 17.23 8.42 -5.78
N HIS A 26 16.44 9.48 -6.03
CA HIS A 26 16.92 10.87 -5.90
C HIS A 26 17.45 11.13 -4.49
N PHE A 27 16.75 10.67 -3.47
CA PHE A 27 17.26 10.55 -2.10
C PHE A 27 17.58 9.07 -1.86
N ALA A 28 18.86 8.71 -1.94
CA ALA A 28 19.29 7.34 -1.82
C ALA A 28 19.01 6.77 -0.43
N VAL A 29 18.75 5.47 -0.37
CA VAL A 29 18.68 4.70 0.88
C VAL A 29 19.93 4.97 1.73
N ASN A 30 19.76 5.13 3.01
CA ASN A 30 20.78 5.48 4.00
C ASN A 30 21.40 6.89 3.86
N SER A 31 20.99 7.69 2.88
CA SER A 31 21.43 9.08 2.76
C SER A 31 20.68 10.02 3.72
N SER A 32 21.27 11.20 3.98
CA SER A 32 20.61 12.26 4.73
C SER A 32 19.86 13.19 3.78
N LEU A 33 18.66 13.60 4.18
CA LEU A 33 17.90 14.64 3.48
C LEU A 33 18.54 16.03 3.71
N PRO A 34 18.34 16.97 2.75
CA PRO A 34 18.68 18.38 2.95
C PRO A 34 18.04 18.97 4.21
N GLY A 35 18.60 20.06 4.72
CA GLY A 35 18.01 20.77 5.84
C GLY A 35 16.56 21.19 5.56
N GLU A 36 15.70 21.19 6.59
CA GLU A 36 14.26 21.47 6.44
C GLU A 36 13.94 22.76 5.65
N ARG A 37 14.78 23.79 5.76
CA ARG A 37 14.57 25.06 5.02
C ARG A 37 14.71 24.84 3.51
N ASP A 38 15.76 24.15 3.12
CA ASP A 38 16.12 23.97 1.72
C ASP A 38 15.21 22.88 1.09
N LEU A 39 14.91 21.85 1.86
CA LEU A 39 13.96 20.80 1.46
C LEU A 39 12.55 21.36 1.29
N ALA A 40 12.07 22.23 2.17
CA ALA A 40 10.76 22.86 2.03
C ALA A 40 10.66 23.72 0.76
N ALA A 41 11.75 24.44 0.43
CA ALA A 41 11.83 25.20 -0.83
C ALA A 41 11.83 24.29 -2.05
N GLN A 42 12.56 23.18 -2.04
CA GLN A 42 12.59 22.18 -3.13
C GLN A 42 11.23 21.52 -3.35
N VAL A 43 10.57 21.14 -2.26
CA VAL A 43 9.23 20.49 -2.31
C VAL A 43 8.13 21.52 -2.62
N GLY A 44 8.38 22.83 -2.42
CA GLY A 44 7.42 23.89 -2.72
C GLY A 44 6.32 24.01 -1.64
N VAL A 45 6.66 23.80 -0.37
CA VAL A 45 5.73 23.89 0.77
C VAL A 45 6.33 24.73 1.91
N THR A 46 5.49 25.07 2.89
CA THR A 46 5.98 25.73 4.11
C THR A 46 6.72 24.74 5.00
N ARG A 47 7.63 25.25 5.87
CA ARG A 47 8.35 24.39 6.83
C ARG A 47 7.43 23.59 7.79
N PRO A 48 6.36 24.17 8.35
CA PRO A 48 5.39 23.38 9.13
C PRO A 48 4.75 22.25 8.33
N THR A 49 4.34 22.52 7.09
CA THR A 49 3.77 21.50 6.19
C THR A 49 4.78 20.40 5.89
N LEU A 50 6.04 20.75 5.61
CA LEU A 50 7.10 19.78 5.41
C LEU A 50 7.28 18.89 6.65
N ARG A 51 7.33 19.46 7.85
CA ARG A 51 7.48 18.71 9.10
C ARG A 51 6.36 17.70 9.29
N GLU A 52 5.12 18.08 8.98
CA GLU A 52 3.99 17.15 9.03
C GLU A 52 4.20 15.96 8.07
N ALA A 53 4.62 16.22 6.83
CA ALA A 53 4.91 15.17 5.86
C ALA A 53 6.08 14.27 6.32
N LEU A 54 7.19 14.86 6.81
CA LEU A 54 8.33 14.10 7.33
C LEU A 54 7.94 13.20 8.51
N GLN A 55 7.10 13.67 9.44
CA GLN A 55 6.63 12.87 10.57
C GLN A 55 5.75 11.70 10.13
N ARG A 56 4.91 11.87 9.10
CA ARG A 56 4.12 10.78 8.51
C ARG A 56 5.05 9.74 7.89
N LEU A 57 6.00 10.16 7.05
CA LEU A 57 6.97 9.28 6.42
C LEU A 57 7.84 8.53 7.44
N ALA A 58 8.20 9.17 8.55
CA ALA A 58 8.94 8.51 9.62
C ALA A 58 8.10 7.43 10.33
N ARG A 59 6.83 7.73 10.62
CA ARG A 59 5.89 6.77 11.21
C ARG A 59 5.67 5.55 10.31
N ASP A 60 5.62 5.78 8.99
CA ASP A 60 5.36 4.75 8.01
C ASP A 60 6.62 3.95 7.61
N GLY A 61 7.80 4.31 8.18
CA GLY A 61 9.02 3.52 8.05
C GLY A 61 9.98 3.95 6.94
N TRP A 62 9.72 5.12 6.29
CA TRP A 62 10.57 5.65 5.22
C TRP A 62 11.76 6.44 5.72
N LEU A 63 11.58 7.16 6.83
CA LEU A 63 12.57 8.08 7.36
C LEU A 63 12.90 7.76 8.82
N ASP A 64 14.14 8.11 9.19
CA ASP A 64 14.60 8.16 10.57
C ASP A 64 14.85 9.62 10.97
N ILE A 65 14.06 10.11 11.93
CA ILE A 65 14.15 11.46 12.45
C ILE A 65 14.68 11.41 13.88
N GLN A 66 15.90 11.89 14.08
CA GLN A 66 16.52 11.96 15.40
C GLN A 66 16.78 13.43 15.78
N HIS A 67 16.53 13.77 17.04
CA HIS A 67 16.78 15.13 17.53
C HIS A 67 18.26 15.52 17.36
N GLY A 68 18.50 16.69 16.77
CA GLY A 68 19.85 17.22 16.54
C GLY A 68 20.65 16.55 15.43
N LYS A 69 20.04 15.62 14.68
CA LYS A 69 20.68 14.98 13.53
C LYS A 69 19.91 15.25 12.22
N PRO A 70 20.57 15.18 11.06
CA PRO A 70 19.87 15.21 9.78
C PRO A 70 18.87 14.03 9.68
N THR A 71 17.71 14.27 9.08
CA THR A 71 16.75 13.21 8.75
C THR A 71 17.37 12.26 7.73
N ARG A 72 17.35 10.97 8.00
CA ARG A 72 17.92 9.92 7.15
C ARG A 72 16.82 9.15 6.41
N VAL A 73 17.05 8.83 5.15
CA VAL A 73 16.24 7.83 4.42
C VAL A 73 16.58 6.44 4.94
N ARG A 74 15.60 5.69 5.41
CA ARG A 74 15.81 4.32 5.89
C ARG A 74 16.05 3.37 4.72
N ASP A 75 16.67 2.24 5.01
CA ASP A 75 16.56 1.07 4.15
C ASP A 75 15.16 0.46 4.34
N TYR A 76 14.21 0.97 3.58
CA TYR A 76 12.80 0.61 3.74
C TYR A 76 12.50 -0.86 3.37
N TRP A 77 13.40 -1.56 2.67
CA TRP A 77 13.29 -2.99 2.48
C TRP A 77 13.66 -3.79 3.73
N GLN A 78 14.57 -3.28 4.55
CA GLN A 78 15.02 -3.93 5.78
C GLN A 78 14.32 -3.39 7.03
N GLU A 79 14.07 -2.08 7.08
CA GLU A 79 13.58 -1.38 8.26
C GLU A 79 12.10 -0.95 8.13
N GLY A 80 11.49 -1.09 6.94
CA GLY A 80 10.13 -0.66 6.65
C GLY A 80 9.06 -1.57 7.26
N ASN A 81 7.82 -1.11 7.20
CA ASN A 81 6.64 -1.85 7.66
C ASN A 81 5.62 -2.02 6.53
N MET A 82 4.43 -2.53 6.83
CA MET A 82 3.35 -2.72 5.84
C MET A 82 2.89 -1.43 5.16
N GLY A 83 3.12 -0.25 5.77
CA GLY A 83 2.87 1.04 5.14
C GLY A 83 3.75 1.27 3.91
N VAL A 84 5.02 0.88 3.97
CA VAL A 84 5.94 0.92 2.82
C VAL A 84 5.39 0.10 1.66
N LEU A 85 4.95 -1.14 1.93
CA LEU A 85 4.40 -2.01 0.91
C LEU A 85 3.17 -1.42 0.23
N SER A 86 2.27 -0.80 1.00
CA SER A 86 1.08 -0.14 0.48
C SER A 86 1.41 1.02 -0.45
N VAL A 87 2.47 1.79 -0.14
CA VAL A 87 2.93 2.90 -0.99
C VAL A 87 3.60 2.38 -2.26
N LEU A 88 4.49 1.38 -2.14
CA LEU A 88 5.15 0.78 -3.32
C LEU A 88 4.11 0.21 -4.31
N ALA A 89 3.03 -0.36 -3.80
CA ALA A 89 1.93 -0.85 -4.63
C ALA A 89 1.25 0.26 -5.47
N GLN A 90 1.31 1.53 -5.03
CA GLN A 90 0.76 2.69 -5.72
C GLN A 90 1.73 3.34 -6.74
N MET A 91 2.96 2.83 -6.84
CA MET A 91 4.01 3.38 -7.71
C MET A 91 4.49 2.34 -8.75
N PRO A 92 3.62 1.89 -9.69
CA PRO A 92 3.95 0.79 -10.61
C PRO A 92 5.21 1.05 -11.44
N SER A 93 5.44 2.29 -11.84
CA SER A 93 6.62 2.69 -12.62
C SER A 93 7.96 2.56 -11.86
N GLN A 94 7.90 2.41 -10.55
CA GLN A 94 9.07 2.30 -9.67
C GLN A 94 9.21 0.89 -9.05
N GLN A 95 8.29 -0.02 -9.36
CA GLN A 95 8.33 -1.40 -8.88
C GLN A 95 9.36 -2.21 -9.69
N SER A 96 9.96 -3.21 -9.02
CA SER A 96 10.69 -4.24 -9.76
C SER A 96 9.71 -5.05 -10.63
N PRO A 97 10.13 -5.60 -11.77
CA PRO A 97 9.28 -6.44 -12.61
C PRO A 97 8.62 -7.61 -11.85
N ASP A 98 9.29 -8.10 -10.81
CA ASP A 98 8.85 -9.26 -10.02
C ASP A 98 7.99 -8.88 -8.79
N PHE A 99 7.71 -7.59 -8.57
CA PHE A 99 7.03 -7.13 -7.36
C PHE A 99 5.66 -7.80 -7.16
N VAL A 100 4.84 -7.83 -8.21
CA VAL A 100 3.52 -8.51 -8.17
C VAL A 100 3.68 -10.02 -7.99
N THR A 101 4.65 -10.63 -8.66
CA THR A 101 4.95 -12.06 -8.54
C THR A 101 5.27 -12.43 -7.09
N HIS A 102 6.16 -11.69 -6.44
CA HIS A 102 6.52 -11.93 -5.04
C HIS A 102 5.33 -11.75 -4.08
N LEU A 103 4.42 -10.81 -4.35
CA LEU A 103 3.19 -10.68 -3.56
C LEU A 103 2.26 -11.88 -3.74
N LEU A 104 2.13 -12.38 -4.97
CA LEU A 104 1.33 -13.57 -5.26
C LEU A 104 1.93 -14.84 -4.63
N GLU A 105 3.26 -14.97 -4.56
CA GLU A 105 3.93 -16.06 -3.84
C GLU A 105 3.53 -16.09 -2.36
N ILE A 106 3.54 -14.94 -1.68
CA ILE A 106 3.06 -14.84 -0.29
C ILE A 106 1.58 -15.25 -0.19
N ARG A 107 0.76 -14.85 -1.15
CA ARG A 107 -0.67 -15.23 -1.18
C ARG A 107 -0.84 -16.74 -1.33
N VAL A 108 -0.07 -17.38 -2.23
CA VAL A 108 -0.11 -18.85 -2.43
C VAL A 108 0.21 -19.60 -1.13
N LEU A 109 1.11 -19.08 -0.31
CA LEU A 109 1.45 -19.67 0.99
C LEU A 109 0.34 -19.49 2.03
N LEU A 110 -0.35 -18.35 2.05
CA LEU A 110 -1.33 -18.01 3.07
C LEU A 110 -2.76 -18.46 2.70
N ALA A 111 -3.13 -18.42 1.42
CA ALA A 111 -4.50 -18.67 0.97
C ALA A 111 -5.05 -20.03 1.38
N PRO A 112 -4.32 -21.14 1.29
CA PRO A 112 -4.84 -22.45 1.74
C PRO A 112 -5.23 -22.47 3.21
N ALA A 113 -4.46 -21.75 4.06
CA ALA A 113 -4.70 -21.73 5.50
C ALA A 113 -5.99 -21.00 5.86
N TYR A 114 -6.20 -19.78 5.37
CA TYR A 114 -7.41 -19.03 5.69
C TYR A 114 -8.64 -19.57 4.92
N THR A 115 -8.46 -20.10 3.72
CA THR A 115 -9.57 -20.73 2.98
C THR A 115 -10.12 -21.94 3.72
N ARG A 116 -9.26 -22.83 4.23
CA ARG A 116 -9.70 -23.97 5.03
C ARG A 116 -10.51 -23.52 6.25
N GLN A 117 -9.98 -22.56 7.02
CA GLN A 117 -10.68 -22.03 8.20
C GLN A 117 -12.03 -21.40 7.83
N ALA A 118 -12.10 -20.65 6.73
CA ALA A 118 -13.33 -20.04 6.27
C ALA A 118 -14.36 -21.04 5.80
N MET A 119 -13.94 -22.09 5.10
CA MET A 119 -14.82 -23.16 4.65
C MET A 119 -15.45 -23.94 5.81
N GLU A 120 -14.71 -24.16 6.89
CA GLU A 120 -15.23 -24.77 8.12
C GLU A 120 -16.32 -23.91 8.78
N GLN A 121 -16.26 -22.58 8.65
CA GLN A 121 -17.16 -21.65 9.31
C GLN A 121 -18.33 -21.17 8.44
N ALA A 122 -18.13 -21.03 7.13
CA ALA A 122 -19.06 -20.30 6.26
C ALA A 122 -19.13 -20.85 4.82
N SER A 123 -19.06 -22.16 4.65
CA SER A 123 -19.07 -22.82 3.32
C SER A 123 -20.23 -22.38 2.43
N SER A 124 -21.44 -22.26 3.00
CA SER A 124 -22.64 -21.84 2.25
C SER A 124 -22.55 -20.40 1.74
N GLU A 125 -22.00 -19.49 2.53
CA GLU A 125 -21.81 -18.09 2.15
C GLU A 125 -20.76 -17.96 1.03
N ILE A 126 -19.67 -18.72 1.15
CA ILE A 126 -18.62 -18.77 0.14
C ILE A 126 -19.15 -19.34 -1.17
N ALA A 127 -19.93 -20.43 -1.13
CA ALA A 127 -20.57 -21.01 -2.30
C ALA A 127 -21.54 -20.02 -2.97
N ALA A 128 -22.34 -19.28 -2.18
CA ALA A 128 -23.23 -18.27 -2.70
C ALA A 128 -22.48 -17.09 -3.38
N LEU A 129 -21.31 -16.70 -2.86
CA LEU A 129 -20.46 -15.72 -3.50
C LEU A 129 -19.89 -16.24 -4.82
N LEU A 130 -19.35 -17.45 -4.85
CA LEU A 130 -18.79 -18.07 -6.06
C LEU A 130 -19.84 -18.24 -7.16
N THR A 131 -21.11 -18.50 -6.81
CA THR A 131 -22.20 -18.56 -7.78
C THR A 131 -22.42 -17.25 -8.51
N LYS A 132 -22.19 -16.09 -7.85
CA LYS A 132 -22.28 -14.77 -8.49
C LYS A 132 -21.18 -14.52 -9.52
N PHE A 133 -20.08 -15.26 -9.45
CA PHE A 133 -18.94 -15.09 -10.36
C PHE A 133 -19.06 -15.93 -11.63
N VAL A 134 -20.10 -16.77 -11.76
CA VAL A 134 -20.31 -17.59 -12.96
C VAL A 134 -20.54 -16.71 -14.20
N ASP A 135 -21.26 -15.60 -14.04
CA ASP A 135 -21.59 -14.66 -15.12
C ASP A 135 -20.80 -13.34 -15.00
N ILE A 136 -19.56 -13.40 -14.49
CA ILE A 136 -18.73 -12.20 -14.37
C ILE A 136 -18.34 -11.69 -15.75
N GLU A 137 -18.31 -10.38 -15.91
CA GLU A 137 -17.78 -9.76 -17.12
C GLU A 137 -16.32 -10.13 -17.33
N GLU A 138 -15.95 -10.54 -18.55
CA GLU A 138 -14.59 -10.96 -18.90
C GLU A 138 -13.65 -9.73 -19.08
N THR A 139 -13.49 -8.94 -18.00
CA THR A 139 -12.58 -7.81 -17.96
C THR A 139 -11.58 -7.92 -16.80
N PRO A 140 -10.33 -7.42 -16.96
CA PRO A 140 -9.36 -7.45 -15.88
C PRO A 140 -9.87 -6.80 -14.59
N ALA A 141 -10.59 -5.69 -14.70
CA ALA A 141 -11.18 -4.99 -13.56
C ALA A 141 -12.26 -5.81 -12.85
N ALA A 142 -13.07 -6.60 -13.58
CA ALA A 142 -14.08 -7.47 -12.99
C ALA A 142 -13.43 -8.65 -12.27
N PHE A 143 -12.42 -9.28 -12.87
CA PHE A 143 -11.64 -10.35 -12.21
C PHE A 143 -10.92 -9.86 -10.95
N ALA A 144 -10.26 -8.69 -10.99
CA ALA A 144 -9.59 -8.15 -9.83
C ALA A 144 -10.58 -7.85 -8.67
N ARG A 145 -11.77 -7.33 -8.98
CA ARG A 145 -12.83 -7.13 -7.98
C ARG A 145 -13.33 -8.43 -7.38
N ALA A 146 -13.59 -9.43 -8.22
CA ALA A 146 -14.06 -10.74 -7.74
C ALA A 146 -13.00 -11.46 -6.89
N ASP A 147 -11.74 -11.42 -7.31
CA ASP A 147 -10.62 -11.97 -6.54
C ASP A 147 -10.49 -11.28 -5.19
N TRP A 148 -10.57 -9.94 -5.15
CA TRP A 148 -10.60 -9.19 -3.89
C TRP A 148 -11.79 -9.59 -3.01
N GLU A 149 -13.00 -9.63 -3.56
CA GLU A 149 -14.23 -9.95 -2.82
C GLU A 149 -14.15 -11.35 -2.20
N LEU A 150 -13.65 -12.33 -2.98
CA LEU A 150 -13.46 -13.70 -2.51
C LEU A 150 -12.46 -13.76 -1.35
N HIS A 151 -11.26 -13.23 -1.54
CA HIS A 151 -10.23 -13.27 -0.50
C HIS A 151 -10.58 -12.45 0.73
N HIS A 152 -11.31 -11.33 0.55
CA HIS A 152 -11.84 -10.55 1.66
C HIS A 152 -12.84 -11.36 2.48
N LEU A 153 -13.80 -12.06 1.85
CA LEU A 153 -14.73 -12.94 2.54
C LEU A 153 -14.01 -14.08 3.26
N LEU A 154 -13.08 -14.76 2.57
CA LEU A 154 -12.32 -15.87 3.15
C LEU A 154 -11.55 -15.43 4.40
N THR A 155 -10.86 -14.30 4.36
CA THR A 155 -10.11 -13.80 5.53
C THR A 155 -11.02 -13.27 6.63
N LEU A 156 -12.22 -12.75 6.27
CA LEU A 156 -13.24 -12.33 7.22
C LEU A 156 -13.80 -13.53 8.03
N ARG A 157 -13.94 -14.68 7.38
CA ARG A 157 -14.50 -15.91 7.98
C ARG A 157 -13.43 -16.83 8.57
N ALA A 158 -12.16 -16.56 8.34
CA ALA A 158 -11.07 -17.26 9.00
C ALA A 158 -11.06 -16.98 10.51
N THR A 159 -10.71 -17.97 11.30
CA THR A 159 -10.63 -17.85 12.78
C THR A 159 -9.48 -16.97 13.24
N ASN A 160 -8.40 -16.87 12.43
CA ASN A 160 -7.27 -16.01 12.74
C ASN A 160 -7.47 -14.61 12.10
N PRO A 161 -7.76 -13.56 12.90
CA PRO A 161 -8.04 -12.22 12.37
C PRO A 161 -6.82 -11.54 11.72
N ILE A 162 -5.60 -12.05 11.92
CA ILE A 162 -4.39 -11.49 11.34
C ILE A 162 -4.39 -11.64 9.82
N PHE A 163 -4.97 -12.70 9.26
CA PHE A 163 -5.13 -12.86 7.80
C PHE A 163 -5.88 -11.68 7.17
N ARG A 164 -6.92 -11.19 7.85
CA ARG A 164 -7.68 -10.03 7.37
C ARG A 164 -6.86 -8.74 7.42
N LEU A 165 -6.07 -8.53 8.48
CA LEU A 165 -5.21 -7.35 8.57
C LEU A 165 -4.14 -7.35 7.49
N LEU A 166 -3.55 -8.51 7.20
CA LEU A 166 -2.60 -8.67 6.11
C LEU A 166 -3.27 -8.38 4.76
N LEU A 167 -4.43 -8.95 4.48
CA LEU A 167 -5.13 -8.72 3.22
C LEU A 167 -5.50 -7.25 3.03
N ASN A 168 -5.99 -6.56 4.07
CA ASN A 168 -6.35 -5.15 4.00
C ASN A 168 -5.16 -4.26 3.56
N SER A 169 -3.92 -4.65 3.89
CA SER A 169 -2.72 -3.94 3.47
C SER A 169 -2.48 -4.00 1.96
N PHE A 170 -3.11 -4.96 1.26
CA PHE A 170 -3.02 -5.13 -0.18
C PHE A 170 -4.22 -4.57 -0.95
N GLN A 171 -5.23 -4.01 -0.28
CA GLN A 171 -6.47 -3.55 -0.91
C GLN A 171 -6.20 -2.60 -2.09
N HIS A 172 -5.27 -1.67 -1.89
CA HIS A 172 -4.94 -0.69 -2.93
C HIS A 172 -4.24 -1.30 -4.14
N LEU A 173 -3.42 -2.33 -3.93
CA LEU A 173 -2.79 -3.09 -5.03
C LEU A 173 -3.85 -3.72 -5.95
N TYR A 174 -4.90 -4.31 -5.39
CA TYR A 174 -6.00 -4.88 -6.18
C TYR A 174 -6.72 -3.84 -7.03
N GLN A 175 -6.88 -2.61 -6.54
CA GLN A 175 -7.46 -1.52 -7.31
C GLN A 175 -6.56 -1.15 -8.49
N VAL A 176 -5.26 -0.99 -8.26
CA VAL A 176 -4.28 -0.65 -9.31
C VAL A 176 -4.16 -1.78 -10.34
N MET A 177 -4.12 -3.04 -9.91
CA MET A 177 -4.06 -4.19 -10.82
C MET A 177 -5.29 -4.27 -11.74
N GLY A 178 -6.48 -3.95 -11.22
CA GLY A 178 -7.71 -3.92 -12.03
C GLY A 178 -7.75 -2.82 -13.09
N GLU A 179 -6.89 -1.81 -12.98
CA GLU A 179 -6.75 -0.73 -13.95
C GLU A 179 -5.64 -0.98 -14.99
N GLN A 180 -4.68 -1.85 -14.69
CA GLN A 180 -3.47 -2.05 -15.52
C GLN A 180 -3.48 -3.35 -16.36
N TYR A 181 -4.29 -4.34 -16.02
CA TYR A 181 -4.36 -5.64 -16.65
C TYR A 181 -5.80 -5.98 -17.09
#